data_43b85ad2164499a54e040645d1bcd6b7
#
_entry.id   43b85ad2164499a54e040645d1bcd6b7
#
_cell.length_a   1.000
_cell.length_b   1.000
_cell.length_c   1.000
_cell.angle_alpha   90.00
_cell.angle_beta   90.00
_cell.angle_gamma   90.00
#
_symmetry.space_group_name_H-M   'P 1'
#
loop_
_entity.id
_entity.type
_entity.pdbx_description
1 polymer ?
#
loop_
_entity_poly.entity_id
_entity_poly.type
_entity_poly.pdbx_seq_one_letter_code
_entity_poly.pdbx_strand_id
1 'polypeptide(L)'
;AGTALTYLFTRNVTKALSVLMVDFSCALKLAMPISVLSAIKEANDHQIVVKGGKYLEAMAEAETIVFDKTGTLTKAEPTVLDIVSFNGMKCKELLRIAACLEEHFPHSMAKAVVQAAVDRNLVHEELHSEVEYIVAHGISSMIENKKVVIGSYHFVFEDEKVIIPDGKKEQFDNLPEEYSHLYMAIEGKLAAVICIEDPLREE
;
A
#
# COMPACT_ATOMS: atom_id res chain seq x y z
N ALA A 1 -7.46 -14.21 -57.90
CA ALA A 1 -7.21 -15.14 -59.01
C ALA A 1 -8.12 -16.36 -58.88
N GLY A 2 -8.16 -17.10 -57.78
CA GLY A 2 -8.98 -18.31 -57.58
C GLY A 2 -10.49 -18.12 -57.80
N THR A 3 -11.08 -17.05 -57.29
CA THR A 3 -12.48 -16.69 -57.39
C THR A 3 -12.91 -16.48 -58.86
N ALA A 4 -12.09 -15.78 -59.64
CA ALA A 4 -12.33 -15.54 -61.04
C ALA A 4 -12.24 -16.85 -61.87
N LEU A 5 -11.24 -17.69 -61.54
CA LEU A 5 -11.10 -19.00 -62.17
C LEU A 5 -12.29 -19.90 -61.87
N THR A 6 -12.74 -19.96 -60.65
CA THR A 6 -13.90 -20.74 -60.20
C THR A 6 -15.18 -20.26 -60.90
N TYR A 7 -15.35 -18.94 -61.07
CA TYR A 7 -16.50 -18.40 -61.81
C TYR A 7 -16.48 -18.77 -63.28
N LEU A 8 -15.32 -18.68 -63.93
CA LEU A 8 -15.13 -19.05 -65.30
C LEU A 8 -15.44 -20.51 -65.55
N PHE A 9 -15.06 -21.44 -64.72
CA PHE A 9 -15.29 -22.87 -64.88
C PHE A 9 -16.69 -23.31 -64.45
N THR A 10 -17.21 -22.75 -63.35
CA THR A 10 -18.53 -23.23 -62.81
C THR A 10 -19.70 -22.38 -63.23
N ARG A 11 -19.49 -21.17 -63.73
CA ARG A 11 -20.51 -20.15 -64.00
C ARG A 11 -21.49 -19.93 -62.85
N ASN A 12 -21.11 -20.27 -61.67
CA ASN A 12 -21.92 -20.17 -60.45
C ASN A 12 -21.34 -19.15 -59.48
N VAL A 13 -22.07 -18.04 -59.28
CA VAL A 13 -21.65 -16.91 -58.43
C VAL A 13 -21.49 -17.37 -57.01
N THR A 14 -22.35 -18.24 -56.48
CA THR A 14 -22.30 -18.72 -55.11
C THR A 14 -21.01 -19.51 -54.84
N LYS A 15 -20.59 -20.38 -55.77
CA LYS A 15 -19.36 -21.13 -55.66
C LYS A 15 -18.14 -20.23 -55.75
N ALA A 16 -18.17 -19.22 -56.62
CA ALA A 16 -17.09 -18.24 -56.73
C ALA A 16 -16.96 -17.39 -55.45
N LEU A 17 -18.07 -16.98 -54.86
CA LEU A 17 -18.11 -16.25 -53.59
C LEU A 17 -17.65 -17.12 -52.42
N SER A 18 -17.99 -18.42 -52.40
CA SER A 18 -17.49 -19.35 -51.36
C SER A 18 -15.98 -19.44 -51.34
N VAL A 19 -15.32 -19.46 -52.53
CA VAL A 19 -13.86 -19.42 -52.61
C VAL A 19 -13.28 -18.13 -52.08
N LEU A 20 -13.97 -17.00 -52.22
CA LEU A 20 -13.57 -15.73 -51.67
C LEU A 20 -13.70 -15.71 -50.12
N MET A 21 -14.73 -16.39 -49.60
CA MET A 21 -15.00 -16.47 -48.16
C MET A 21 -14.11 -17.46 -47.42
N VAL A 22 -13.58 -18.50 -48.11
CA VAL A 22 -12.63 -19.48 -47.55
C VAL A 22 -11.18 -18.96 -47.59
N ASP A 23 -10.99 -17.65 -47.69
CA ASP A 23 -9.68 -17.08 -47.60
C ASP A 23 -9.14 -17.27 -46.17
N PHE A 24 -7.92 -17.76 -46.04
CA PHE A 24 -7.22 -18.01 -44.77
C PHE A 24 -7.27 -16.81 -43.82
N SER A 25 -7.44 -15.63 -44.37
CA SER A 25 -7.59 -14.38 -43.60
C SER A 25 -8.90 -14.29 -42.80
N CYS A 26 -9.96 -15.00 -43.19
CA CYS A 26 -11.24 -14.99 -42.44
C CYS A 26 -11.13 -15.71 -41.10
N ALA A 27 -10.42 -16.83 -41.04
CA ALA A 27 -10.16 -17.55 -39.78
C ALA A 27 -9.39 -16.68 -38.80
N LEU A 28 -8.33 -16.00 -39.26
CA LEU A 28 -7.54 -15.08 -38.43
C LEU A 28 -8.36 -13.86 -38.02
N LYS A 29 -9.16 -13.26 -38.92
CA LYS A 29 -9.98 -12.08 -38.61
C LYS A 29 -11.09 -12.35 -37.59
N LEU A 30 -11.59 -13.60 -37.51
CA LEU A 30 -12.59 -14.00 -36.51
C LEU A 30 -11.98 -14.61 -35.28
N ALA A 31 -10.95 -15.43 -35.39
CA ALA A 31 -10.35 -16.13 -34.26
C ALA A 31 -9.67 -15.16 -33.27
N MET A 32 -8.90 -14.19 -33.77
CA MET A 32 -8.21 -13.24 -32.91
C MET A 32 -9.15 -12.39 -32.04
N PRO A 33 -10.19 -11.73 -32.61
CA PRO A 33 -11.15 -10.98 -31.78
C PRO A 33 -11.90 -11.86 -30.78
N ILE A 34 -12.25 -13.09 -31.15
CA ILE A 34 -12.95 -14.02 -30.25
C ILE A 34 -12.00 -14.44 -29.10
N SER A 35 -10.74 -14.73 -29.38
CA SER A 35 -9.75 -15.07 -28.37
C SER A 35 -9.52 -13.91 -27.38
N VAL A 36 -9.43 -12.69 -27.91
CA VAL A 36 -9.28 -11.48 -27.05
C VAL A 36 -10.52 -11.26 -26.19
N LEU A 37 -11.73 -11.42 -26.76
CA LEU A 37 -12.97 -11.29 -25.98
C LEU A 37 -13.10 -12.37 -24.92
N SER A 38 -12.68 -13.61 -25.22
CA SER A 38 -12.65 -14.71 -24.25
C SER A 38 -11.68 -14.43 -23.13
N ALA A 39 -10.49 -13.95 -23.43
CA ALA A 39 -9.50 -13.59 -22.43
C ALA A 39 -9.93 -12.39 -21.56
N ILE A 40 -10.58 -11.38 -22.16
CA ILE A 40 -11.15 -10.26 -21.40
C ILE A 40 -12.26 -10.75 -20.47
N LYS A 41 -13.12 -11.68 -20.95
CA LYS A 41 -14.16 -12.27 -20.09
C LYS A 41 -13.56 -13.04 -18.92
N GLU A 42 -12.58 -13.87 -19.16
CA GLU A 42 -11.88 -14.64 -18.13
C GLU A 42 -11.21 -13.71 -17.10
N ALA A 43 -10.53 -12.65 -17.56
CA ALA A 43 -9.99 -11.63 -16.68
C ALA A 43 -11.07 -10.97 -15.80
N ASN A 44 -12.24 -10.67 -16.39
CA ASN A 44 -13.35 -10.08 -15.64
C ASN A 44 -13.94 -11.04 -14.60
N ASP A 45 -13.96 -12.34 -14.86
CA ASP A 45 -14.37 -13.37 -13.89
C ASP A 45 -13.43 -13.40 -12.67
N HIS A 46 -12.18 -12.96 -12.85
CA HIS A 46 -11.20 -12.70 -11.78
C HIS A 46 -11.20 -11.25 -11.27
N GLN A 47 -12.22 -10.46 -11.56
CA GLN A 47 -12.35 -9.05 -11.17
C GLN A 47 -11.27 -8.12 -11.76
N ILE A 48 -10.63 -8.52 -12.86
CA ILE A 48 -9.61 -7.75 -13.56
C ILE A 48 -10.24 -7.06 -14.77
N VAL A 49 -10.24 -5.73 -14.81
CA VAL A 49 -10.75 -4.94 -15.92
C VAL A 49 -9.66 -4.69 -16.95
N VAL A 50 -9.77 -5.33 -18.11
CA VAL A 50 -8.85 -5.16 -19.24
C VAL A 50 -9.40 -4.15 -20.23
N LYS A 51 -8.67 -3.07 -20.50
CA LYS A 51 -9.11 -1.97 -21.41
C LYS A 51 -8.94 -2.26 -22.91
N GLY A 52 -8.47 -3.44 -23.29
CA GLY A 52 -8.31 -3.86 -24.67
C GLY A 52 -7.20 -4.90 -24.88
N GLY A 53 -7.25 -5.65 -25.99
CA GLY A 53 -6.35 -6.76 -26.29
C GLY A 53 -4.86 -6.40 -26.26
N LYS A 54 -4.50 -5.20 -26.71
CA LYS A 54 -3.10 -4.72 -26.68
C LYS A 54 -2.49 -4.72 -25.29
N TYR A 55 -3.30 -4.58 -24.23
CA TYR A 55 -2.81 -4.60 -22.86
C TYR A 55 -2.57 -6.02 -22.36
N LEU A 56 -3.32 -7.01 -22.89
CA LEU A 56 -3.04 -8.42 -22.61
C LEU A 56 -1.70 -8.84 -23.24
N GLU A 57 -1.44 -8.41 -24.46
CA GLU A 57 -0.17 -8.66 -25.15
C GLU A 57 0.99 -8.00 -24.39
N ALA A 58 0.86 -6.73 -24.00
CA ALA A 58 1.86 -6.00 -23.24
C ALA A 58 2.15 -6.66 -21.88
N MET A 59 1.14 -7.20 -21.21
CA MET A 59 1.33 -7.96 -19.97
C MET A 59 2.07 -9.26 -20.18
N ALA A 60 1.82 -9.96 -21.29
CA ALA A 60 2.53 -11.20 -21.62
C ALA A 60 4.03 -10.97 -21.92
N GLU A 61 4.38 -9.78 -22.39
CA GLU A 61 5.76 -9.37 -22.67
C GLU A 61 6.45 -8.67 -21.50
N ALA A 62 5.75 -8.47 -20.37
CA ALA A 62 6.31 -7.77 -19.21
C ALA A 62 7.40 -8.59 -18.53
N GLU A 63 8.60 -8.03 -18.44
CA GLU A 63 9.75 -8.63 -17.75
C GLU A 63 9.87 -8.16 -16.29
N THR A 64 9.20 -7.05 -15.95
CA THR A 64 9.28 -6.45 -14.60
C THR A 64 7.89 -6.08 -14.13
N ILE A 65 7.56 -6.48 -12.89
CA ILE A 65 6.31 -6.13 -12.22
C ILE A 65 6.65 -5.31 -10.99
N VAL A 66 6.02 -4.13 -10.87
CA VAL A 66 6.16 -3.25 -9.70
C VAL A 66 4.85 -3.26 -8.94
N PHE A 67 4.91 -3.67 -7.67
CA PHE A 67 3.77 -3.68 -6.78
C PHE A 67 3.83 -2.49 -5.82
N ASP A 68 2.70 -1.84 -5.61
CA ASP A 68 2.52 -0.99 -4.44
C ASP A 68 2.40 -1.88 -3.19
N LYS A 69 3.02 -1.46 -2.08
CA LYS A 69 3.01 -2.25 -0.84
C LYS A 69 1.69 -2.08 -0.10
N THR A 70 1.40 -0.84 0.31
CA THR A 70 0.31 -0.56 1.25
C THR A 70 -1.05 -0.60 0.57
N GLY A 71 -1.92 -1.51 1.02
CA GLY A 71 -3.27 -1.69 0.46
C GLY A 71 -3.32 -2.53 -0.82
N THR A 72 -2.17 -2.90 -1.39
CA THR A 72 -2.07 -3.83 -2.53
C THR A 72 -1.53 -5.18 -2.06
N LEU A 73 -0.29 -5.23 -1.58
CA LEU A 73 0.29 -6.45 -1.00
C LEU A 73 -0.14 -6.65 0.46
N THR A 74 -0.44 -5.57 1.16
CA THR A 74 -0.90 -5.59 2.54
C THR A 74 -2.40 -5.31 2.64
N LYS A 75 -2.98 -5.62 3.80
CA LYS A 75 -4.41 -5.39 4.10
C LYS A 75 -4.74 -3.91 4.29
N ALA A 76 -3.74 -3.03 4.42
CA ALA A 76 -3.87 -1.62 4.85
C ALA A 76 -4.58 -1.48 6.22
N GLU A 77 -4.40 -2.46 7.07
CA GLU A 77 -4.89 -2.50 8.44
C GLU A 77 -3.70 -2.62 9.40
N PRO A 78 -2.88 -1.56 9.53
CA PRO A 78 -1.71 -1.60 10.39
C PRO A 78 -2.12 -1.82 11.85
N THR A 79 -1.30 -2.59 12.55
CA THR A 79 -1.50 -2.91 13.98
C THR A 79 -0.22 -2.65 14.77
N VAL A 80 -0.36 -2.16 16.00
CA VAL A 80 0.77 -1.97 16.91
C VAL A 80 1.14 -3.30 17.54
N LEU A 81 2.31 -3.82 17.19
CA LEU A 81 2.84 -5.07 17.73
C LEU A 81 3.56 -4.84 19.06
N ASP A 82 4.49 -3.91 19.09
CA ASP A 82 5.32 -3.66 20.25
C ASP A 82 5.62 -2.18 20.46
N ILE A 83 5.99 -1.83 21.68
CA ILE A 83 6.39 -0.48 22.08
C ILE A 83 7.68 -0.59 22.87
N VAL A 84 8.76 -0.10 22.28
CA VAL A 84 10.08 -0.13 22.87
C VAL A 84 10.34 1.18 23.61
N SER A 85 10.47 1.13 24.95
CA SER A 85 10.73 2.30 25.78
C SER A 85 12.23 2.62 25.87
N PHE A 86 12.57 3.89 25.69
CA PHE A 86 13.95 4.40 25.77
C PHE A 86 14.18 5.29 27.01
N ASN A 87 13.12 5.84 27.60
CA ASN A 87 13.20 6.74 28.75
C ASN A 87 12.81 6.09 30.09
N GLY A 88 12.51 4.78 30.10
CA GLY A 88 12.10 4.05 31.28
C GLY A 88 10.62 4.21 31.69
N MET A 89 9.82 4.99 30.96
CA MET A 89 8.38 5.06 31.17
C MET A 89 7.72 3.73 30.79
N LYS A 90 6.57 3.46 31.38
CA LYS A 90 5.79 2.25 31.06
C LYS A 90 5.22 2.34 29.66
N CYS A 91 5.28 1.26 28.89
CA CYS A 91 4.77 1.21 27.51
C CYS A 91 3.28 1.63 27.41
N LYS A 92 2.47 1.34 28.44
CA LYS A 92 1.06 1.77 28.49
C LYS A 92 0.91 3.29 28.53
N GLU A 93 1.77 3.98 29.24
CA GLU A 93 1.75 5.44 29.36
C GLU A 93 2.24 6.10 28.07
N LEU A 94 3.32 5.55 27.49
CA LEU A 94 3.83 5.98 26.19
C LEU A 94 2.77 5.81 25.08
N LEU A 95 2.05 4.67 25.06
CA LEU A 95 0.97 4.44 24.11
C LEU A 95 -0.20 5.42 24.33
N ARG A 96 -0.55 5.72 25.58
CA ARG A 96 -1.60 6.69 25.91
C ARG A 96 -1.26 8.09 25.38
N ILE A 97 -0.02 8.52 25.57
CA ILE A 97 0.47 9.80 25.05
C ILE A 97 0.45 9.81 23.53
N ALA A 98 0.94 8.74 22.89
CA ALA A 98 0.95 8.60 21.44
C ALA A 98 -0.47 8.63 20.86
N ALA A 99 -1.41 7.89 21.45
CA ALA A 99 -2.80 7.85 21.01
C ALA A 99 -3.49 9.21 21.13
N CYS A 100 -3.23 9.93 22.23
CA CYS A 100 -3.76 11.28 22.43
C CYS A 100 -3.29 12.27 21.35
N LEU A 101 -2.06 12.18 20.89
CA LEU A 101 -1.53 13.01 19.81
C LEU A 101 -2.07 12.59 18.43
N GLU A 102 -2.15 11.28 18.19
CA GLU A 102 -2.53 10.71 16.88
C GLU A 102 -4.05 10.71 16.63
N GLU A 103 -4.89 10.89 17.67
CA GLU A 103 -6.36 10.83 17.56
C GLU A 103 -6.93 11.82 16.53
N HIS A 104 -6.31 12.97 16.38
CA HIS A 104 -6.78 14.02 15.49
C HIS A 104 -6.33 13.86 14.04
N PHE A 105 -5.55 12.81 13.73
CA PHE A 105 -4.94 12.64 12.41
C PHE A 105 -5.45 11.40 11.67
N PRO A 106 -6.02 11.59 10.48
CA PRO A 106 -6.73 10.52 9.76
C PRO A 106 -5.81 9.66 8.88
N HIS A 107 -4.61 9.29 9.33
CA HIS A 107 -3.78 8.34 8.57
C HIS A 107 -3.76 6.94 9.21
N SER A 108 -3.39 5.93 8.44
CA SER A 108 -3.51 4.53 8.84
C SER A 108 -2.70 4.17 10.09
N MET A 109 -1.47 4.69 10.23
CA MET A 109 -0.63 4.44 11.40
C MET A 109 -1.20 5.09 12.67
N ALA A 110 -1.75 6.31 12.56
CA ALA A 110 -2.44 6.98 13.66
C ALA A 110 -3.61 6.14 14.17
N LYS A 111 -4.44 5.65 13.25
CA LYS A 111 -5.55 4.77 13.60
C LYS A 111 -5.10 3.50 14.33
N ALA A 112 -3.98 2.90 13.91
CA ALA A 112 -3.41 1.73 14.57
C ALA A 112 -3.00 2.03 16.02
N VAL A 113 -2.37 3.18 16.26
CA VAL A 113 -1.95 3.61 17.61
C VAL A 113 -3.15 3.87 18.51
N VAL A 114 -4.14 4.60 18.01
CA VAL A 114 -5.40 4.87 18.73
C VAL A 114 -6.15 3.57 19.04
N GLN A 115 -6.30 2.68 18.04
CA GLN A 115 -6.96 1.39 18.24
C GLN A 115 -6.24 0.54 19.27
N ALA A 116 -4.91 0.49 19.24
CA ALA A 116 -4.12 -0.25 20.21
C ALA A 116 -4.27 0.29 21.64
N ALA A 117 -4.53 1.58 21.81
CA ALA A 117 -4.84 2.17 23.13
C ALA A 117 -6.24 1.77 23.58
N VAL A 118 -7.25 1.80 22.69
CA VAL A 118 -8.62 1.37 22.98
C VAL A 118 -8.65 -0.11 23.39
N ASP A 119 -7.98 -0.99 22.63
CA ASP A 119 -7.95 -2.44 22.90
C ASP A 119 -7.31 -2.77 24.26
N ARG A 120 -6.38 -1.91 24.71
CA ARG A 120 -5.74 -2.01 26.04
C ARG A 120 -6.49 -1.27 27.15
N ASN A 121 -7.71 -0.76 26.86
CA ASN A 121 -8.54 0.04 27.77
C ASN A 121 -7.80 1.24 28.38
N LEU A 122 -6.96 1.89 27.58
CA LEU A 122 -6.26 3.10 27.99
C LEU A 122 -7.17 4.29 27.70
N VAL A 123 -7.87 4.77 28.72
CA VAL A 123 -8.63 6.02 28.62
C VAL A 123 -7.63 7.16 28.54
N HIS A 124 -7.74 7.98 27.51
CA HIS A 124 -6.97 9.21 27.40
C HIS A 124 -7.96 10.39 27.55
N GLU A 125 -7.65 11.24 28.49
CA GLU A 125 -8.21 12.59 28.54
C GLU A 125 -7.36 13.44 27.58
N GLU A 126 -7.94 14.47 26.97
CA GLU A 126 -7.19 15.44 26.17
C GLU A 126 -6.11 16.10 27.06
N LEU A 127 -4.87 15.64 26.91
CA LEU A 127 -3.74 16.08 27.75
C LEU A 127 -2.89 17.17 27.07
N HIS A 128 -3.15 17.43 25.79
CA HIS A 128 -2.38 18.39 24.99
C HIS A 128 -3.06 19.76 24.94
N SER A 129 -2.28 20.83 24.76
CA SER A 129 -2.77 22.19 24.56
C SER A 129 -3.10 22.44 23.09
N GLU A 130 -2.10 22.82 22.30
CA GLU A 130 -2.22 22.98 20.87
C GLU A 130 -1.38 21.90 20.17
N VAL A 131 -1.94 21.28 19.11
CA VAL A 131 -1.24 20.28 18.31
C VAL A 131 -0.81 20.93 17.01
N GLU A 132 0.49 21.02 16.80
CA GLU A 132 1.07 21.48 15.55
C GLU A 132 1.33 20.26 14.65
N TYR A 133 0.59 20.20 13.54
CA TYR A 133 0.76 19.17 12.54
C TYR A 133 1.70 19.62 11.43
N ILE A 134 2.80 18.88 11.25
CA ILE A 134 3.73 19.11 10.15
C ILE A 134 3.43 18.10 9.06
N VAL A 135 2.82 18.58 7.97
CA VAL A 135 2.29 17.77 6.86
C VAL A 135 3.34 16.76 6.37
N ALA A 136 2.95 15.49 6.31
CA ALA A 136 3.74 14.35 5.86
C ALA A 136 4.96 13.96 6.72
N HIS A 137 5.22 14.65 7.82
CA HIS A 137 6.42 14.42 8.66
C HIS A 137 6.08 13.92 10.06
N GLY A 138 5.18 14.58 10.78
CA GLY A 138 4.84 14.19 12.15
C GLY A 138 4.03 15.25 12.89
N ILE A 139 3.96 15.07 14.20
CA ILE A 139 3.16 15.87 15.13
C ILE A 139 4.08 16.42 16.21
N SER A 140 3.90 17.69 16.57
CA SER A 140 4.51 18.31 17.72
C SER A 140 3.43 18.92 18.62
N SER A 141 3.50 18.70 19.93
CA SER A 141 2.58 19.28 20.89
C SER A 141 3.21 19.45 22.28
N MET A 142 2.55 20.22 23.12
CA MET A 142 2.91 20.37 24.53
C MET A 142 1.95 19.53 25.40
N ILE A 143 2.52 18.57 26.13
CA ILE A 143 1.80 17.73 27.09
C ILE A 143 2.42 17.97 28.47
N GLU A 144 1.60 18.40 29.43
CA GLU A 144 2.07 18.69 30.80
C GLU A 144 3.33 19.59 30.83
N ASN A 145 3.35 20.62 30.00
CA ASN A 145 4.48 21.56 29.81
C ASN A 145 5.77 20.92 29.25
N LYS A 146 5.69 19.74 28.66
CA LYS A 146 6.81 19.08 27.97
C LYS A 146 6.53 19.04 26.48
N LYS A 147 7.54 19.36 25.66
CA LYS A 147 7.44 19.19 24.23
C LYS A 147 7.47 17.71 23.88
N VAL A 148 6.44 17.22 23.22
CA VAL A 148 6.33 15.86 22.71
C VAL A 148 6.25 15.91 21.20
N VAL A 149 7.05 15.11 20.53
CA VAL A 149 7.02 14.95 19.08
C VAL A 149 6.84 13.49 18.74
N ILE A 150 6.05 13.21 17.69
CA ILE A 150 5.81 11.85 17.19
C ILE A 150 5.81 11.89 15.67
N GLY A 151 6.47 10.94 15.01
CA GLY A 151 6.52 10.93 13.56
C GLY A 151 7.56 9.98 12.97
N SER A 152 7.90 10.24 11.70
CA SER A 152 8.89 9.48 10.94
C SER A 152 10.32 9.67 11.51
N TYR A 153 11.23 8.80 11.08
CA TYR A 153 12.66 8.92 11.41
C TYR A 153 13.21 10.31 11.01
N HIS A 154 12.95 10.73 9.78
CA HIS A 154 13.39 12.02 9.26
C HIS A 154 12.91 13.17 10.16
N PHE A 155 11.61 13.20 10.46
CA PHE A 155 11.05 14.27 11.30
C PHE A 155 11.69 14.31 12.70
N VAL A 156 11.78 13.16 13.37
CA VAL A 156 12.25 13.12 14.75
C VAL A 156 13.75 13.37 14.86
N PHE A 157 14.57 12.77 13.99
CA PHE A 157 16.03 12.84 14.11
C PHE A 157 16.69 13.91 13.25
N GLU A 158 16.14 14.24 12.09
CA GLU A 158 16.74 15.20 11.17
C GLU A 158 16.16 16.62 11.34
N ASP A 159 14.84 16.75 11.52
CA ASP A 159 14.20 18.05 11.70
C ASP A 159 14.27 18.49 13.18
N GLU A 160 13.75 17.68 14.09
CA GLU A 160 13.66 17.96 15.53
C GLU A 160 14.95 17.69 16.31
N LYS A 161 15.99 17.11 15.66
CA LYS A 161 17.32 16.86 16.25
C LYS A 161 17.28 16.07 17.56
N VAL A 162 16.36 15.12 17.68
CA VAL A 162 16.18 14.28 18.86
C VAL A 162 17.43 13.43 19.10
N ILE A 163 17.78 13.25 20.36
CA ILE A 163 18.96 12.48 20.78
C ILE A 163 18.51 11.15 21.36
N ILE A 164 19.19 10.07 20.98
CA ILE A 164 18.99 8.76 21.61
C ILE A 164 19.65 8.82 22.99
N PRO A 165 18.95 8.41 24.08
CA PRO A 165 19.52 8.41 25.43
C PRO A 165 20.79 7.56 25.53
N ASP A 166 21.73 8.01 26.39
CA ASP A 166 23.01 7.33 26.62
C ASP A 166 22.80 5.86 27.01
N GLY A 167 23.59 4.96 26.40
CA GLY A 167 23.53 3.52 26.64
C GLY A 167 22.34 2.81 25.96
N LYS A 168 21.52 3.52 25.16
CA LYS A 168 20.35 2.96 24.47
C LYS A 168 20.57 2.77 22.97
N LYS A 169 21.75 3.10 22.46
CA LYS A 169 22.05 3.00 21.03
C LYS A 169 21.99 1.56 20.52
N GLU A 170 22.54 0.61 21.25
CA GLU A 170 22.47 -0.82 20.89
C GLU A 170 21.01 -1.33 20.83
N GLN A 171 20.17 -0.90 21.77
CA GLN A 171 18.73 -1.22 21.77
C GLN A 171 18.02 -0.62 20.54
N PHE A 172 18.43 0.56 20.11
CA PHE A 172 17.89 1.23 18.93
C PHE A 172 18.35 0.54 17.64
N ASP A 173 19.62 0.19 17.54
CA ASP A 173 20.21 -0.46 16.36
C ASP A 173 19.68 -1.91 16.17
N ASN A 174 19.16 -2.53 17.23
CA ASN A 174 18.56 -3.87 17.20
C ASN A 174 17.03 -3.86 17.01
N LEU A 175 16.43 -2.74 16.65
CA LEU A 175 14.99 -2.71 16.31
C LEU A 175 14.73 -3.57 15.07
N PRO A 176 13.62 -4.35 15.03
CA PRO A 176 13.28 -5.19 13.89
C PRO A 176 13.02 -4.37 12.63
N GLU A 177 13.83 -4.56 11.59
CA GLU A 177 13.71 -3.81 10.31
C GLU A 177 12.46 -4.17 9.51
N GLU A 178 11.81 -5.28 9.81
CA GLU A 178 10.60 -5.77 9.13
C GLU A 178 9.35 -4.93 9.42
N TYR A 179 9.36 -4.18 10.53
CA TYR A 179 8.22 -3.35 10.94
C TYR A 179 8.39 -1.88 10.55
N SER A 180 7.27 -1.21 10.36
CA SER A 180 7.26 0.24 10.28
C SER A 180 7.43 0.84 11.68
N HIS A 181 8.28 1.84 11.81
CA HIS A 181 8.58 2.48 13.08
C HIS A 181 7.97 3.88 13.14
N LEU A 182 7.27 4.15 14.24
CA LEU A 182 6.82 5.48 14.61
C LEU A 182 7.61 5.91 15.85
N TYR A 183 8.35 6.99 15.73
CA TYR A 183 9.27 7.48 16.75
C TYR A 183 8.60 8.55 17.60
N MET A 184 8.72 8.45 18.91
CA MET A 184 8.20 9.45 19.85
C MET A 184 9.33 9.96 20.75
N ALA A 185 9.43 11.28 20.87
CA ALA A 185 10.41 11.93 21.73
C ALA A 185 9.72 12.91 22.69
N ILE A 186 10.32 13.04 23.86
CA ILE A 186 9.90 13.97 24.92
C ILE A 186 11.10 14.82 25.29
N GLU A 187 10.94 16.15 25.26
CA GLU A 187 12.00 17.11 25.62
C GLU A 187 13.31 16.86 24.82
N GLY A 188 13.19 16.58 23.52
CA GLY A 188 14.33 16.37 22.62
C GLY A 188 15.08 15.03 22.81
N LYS A 189 14.56 14.11 23.61
CA LYS A 189 15.13 12.77 23.79
C LYS A 189 14.14 11.70 23.34
N LEU A 190 14.66 10.68 22.67
CA LEU A 190 13.84 9.53 22.23
C LEU A 190 13.20 8.88 23.47
N ALA A 191 11.89 8.81 23.49
CA ALA A 191 11.10 8.23 24.57
C ALA A 191 10.59 6.83 24.23
N ALA A 192 10.11 6.63 23.00
CA ALA A 192 9.62 5.34 22.54
C ALA A 192 9.78 5.17 21.03
N VAL A 193 9.83 3.90 20.61
CA VAL A 193 9.61 3.48 19.22
C VAL A 193 8.42 2.52 19.22
N ILE A 194 7.40 2.84 18.44
CA ILE A 194 6.20 2.03 18.27
C ILE A 194 6.40 1.22 16.99
N CYS A 195 6.44 -0.09 17.13
CA CYS A 195 6.58 -1.03 16.02
C CYS A 195 5.19 -1.37 15.46
N ILE A 196 4.98 -1.09 14.19
CA ILE A 196 3.71 -1.24 13.51
C ILE A 196 3.88 -2.22 12.36
N GLU A 197 3.06 -3.24 12.33
CA GLU A 197 2.96 -4.20 11.23
C GLU A 197 1.75 -3.88 10.37
N ASP A 198 1.93 -3.95 9.06
CA ASP A 198 0.83 -3.98 8.08
C ASP A 198 0.82 -5.39 7.46
N PRO A 199 -0.09 -6.27 7.90
CA PRO A 199 -0.06 -7.68 7.52
C PRO A 199 -0.27 -7.86 6.02
N LEU A 200 0.47 -8.80 5.45
CA LEU A 200 0.29 -9.21 4.06
C LEU A 200 -1.10 -9.82 3.86
N ARG A 201 -1.62 -9.71 2.67
CA ARG A 201 -2.82 -10.45 2.26
C ARG A 201 -2.52 -11.94 2.18
N GLU A 202 -3.53 -12.75 2.37
CA GLU A 202 -3.39 -14.22 2.35
C GLU A 202 -3.25 -14.78 0.92
N GLU A 203 -3.70 -14.02 -0.09
CA GLU A 203 -3.59 -14.36 -1.51
C GLU A 203 -2.15 -14.21 -2.01
#